data_7c16fc539f559e62df24ebf834ba1441
#
_entry.id   7c16fc539f559e62df24ebf834ba1441
#
_cell.length_a   1.000
_cell.length_b   1.000
_cell.length_c   1.000
_cell.angle_alpha   90.00
_cell.angle_beta   90.00
_cell.angle_gamma   90.00
#
_symmetry.space_group_name_H-M   'P 1'
#
loop_
_entity.id
_entity.type
_entity.pdbx_description
1 polymer ?
#
loop_
_entity_poly.entity_id
_entity_poly.type
_entity_poly.pdbx_seq_one_letter_code
_entity_poly.pdbx_strand_id
1 'polypeptide(L)'
;MTAALHLPAKEYEYRRKIKTREELRGIIGGFPRAKKVIMCHGAFDLVHPGHVRHLLYAKSKADLLVASLTCDAWIQKSEFRPFVPQDLRAMNLAALEVVDFVVIDENATPIDNIRYLQPDYFAKGYEYRDGHIPPKTQEEIDTLSAYGGEMLFTPGDVVFSSSKFIERCRPNLRNEKLATLMDSEGLTYDALRQALDRFRGLRVHVIGDTIIDSYVFCAPISSGSSKTPTLSVRFERQTDYAGGAAVVAKHLRAAGAEVIFSTVLGNDDMKEFILKDMAKCGIECRPVIDPTRVTTQKTAFIANSYRLLKYDRVDNRPIVGKVLDELQETFATSQADGFVFSDFRHGIFNRATIPSLTERLPKGALRVADSQVASRWGNILEFQGFDLITPNEREARFALADQDSVIRPMALELYKRAGCKLLILKLGERGTLTYRWASDDVRAFFTLDSFAEDVVDPVGAGDALLAYATLSLVAGRGPVVASILGSVVAGIACEHDGNWQVTPGEIGERIDALEKLTRFE
;
A
#
# COMPACT_ATOMS: atom_id res chain seq x y z
N MET A 1 -20.34 -34.27 -8.06
CA MET A 1 -21.15 -33.67 -6.97
C MET A 1 -20.24 -33.58 -5.73
N THR A 2 -19.44 -32.55 -5.66
CA THR A 2 -18.65 -32.18 -4.48
C THR A 2 -19.49 -31.18 -3.72
N ALA A 3 -19.98 -31.58 -2.55
CA ALA A 3 -20.73 -30.71 -1.67
C ALA A 3 -19.84 -29.51 -1.30
N ALA A 4 -20.21 -28.32 -1.75
CA ALA A 4 -19.65 -27.08 -1.27
C ALA A 4 -19.82 -27.05 0.26
N LEU A 5 -18.71 -26.99 0.97
CA LEU A 5 -18.70 -26.70 2.40
C LEU A 5 -19.17 -25.24 2.57
N HIS A 6 -20.48 -25.05 2.47
CA HIS A 6 -21.12 -23.85 2.98
C HIS A 6 -20.95 -23.89 4.49
N LEU A 7 -19.86 -23.30 4.98
CA LEU A 7 -19.72 -23.06 6.40
C LEU A 7 -20.65 -21.91 6.74
N PRO A 8 -21.83 -22.17 7.37
CA PRO A 8 -22.75 -21.09 7.72
C PRO A 8 -21.99 -20.10 8.60
N ALA A 9 -22.42 -18.85 8.62
CA ALA A 9 -21.96 -17.81 9.53
C ALA A 9 -22.26 -18.11 11.01
N LYS A 10 -22.09 -19.37 11.41
CA LYS A 10 -21.97 -19.77 12.80
C LYS A 10 -20.67 -19.18 13.29
N GLU A 11 -20.78 -18.29 14.25
CA GLU A 11 -19.67 -17.83 15.06
C GLU A 11 -18.86 -19.06 15.48
N TYR A 12 -17.74 -19.30 14.79
CA TYR A 12 -16.90 -20.46 15.09
C TYR A 12 -16.48 -20.36 16.54
N GLU A 13 -16.65 -21.44 17.28
CA GLU A 13 -16.41 -21.48 18.72
C GLU A 13 -15.02 -21.02 19.12
N TYR A 14 -14.01 -21.22 18.25
CA TYR A 14 -12.66 -20.74 18.47
C TYR A 14 -12.53 -19.21 18.48
N ARG A 15 -13.34 -18.45 17.71
CA ARG A 15 -13.31 -16.96 17.72
C ARG A 15 -13.66 -16.41 19.11
N ARG A 16 -14.44 -17.14 19.91
CA ARG A 16 -14.79 -16.78 21.30
C ARG A 16 -13.57 -16.81 22.24
N LYS A 17 -12.48 -17.48 21.84
CA LYS A 17 -11.24 -17.51 22.61
C LYS A 17 -10.42 -16.22 22.47
N ILE A 18 -10.62 -15.43 21.39
CA ILE A 18 -9.93 -14.16 21.17
C ILE A 18 -10.61 -13.12 22.05
N LYS A 19 -9.85 -12.49 22.96
CA LYS A 19 -10.35 -11.56 23.97
C LYS A 19 -9.50 -10.30 24.03
N THR A 20 -10.12 -9.19 24.42
CA THR A 20 -9.37 -8.03 24.90
C THR A 20 -8.73 -8.37 26.25
N ARG A 21 -7.73 -7.63 26.65
CA ARG A 21 -7.08 -7.87 27.96
C ARG A 21 -8.05 -7.63 29.13
N GLU A 22 -9.01 -6.70 28.97
CA GLU A 22 -10.05 -6.36 29.95
C GLU A 22 -11.04 -7.53 30.10
N GLU A 23 -11.56 -8.04 29.00
CA GLU A 23 -12.43 -9.22 28.97
C GLU A 23 -11.72 -10.43 29.58
N LEU A 24 -10.45 -10.66 29.17
CA LEU A 24 -9.66 -11.78 29.66
C LEU A 24 -9.43 -11.66 31.18
N ARG A 25 -9.11 -10.46 31.69
CA ARG A 25 -8.95 -10.23 33.14
C ARG A 25 -10.24 -10.53 33.90
N GLY A 26 -11.40 -10.18 33.35
CA GLY A 26 -12.71 -10.50 33.93
C GLY A 26 -12.97 -12.00 34.01
N ILE A 27 -12.51 -12.76 33.02
CA ILE A 27 -12.69 -14.24 32.96
C ILE A 27 -11.73 -14.98 33.90
N ILE A 28 -10.43 -14.64 33.85
CA ILE A 28 -9.40 -15.38 34.63
C ILE A 28 -9.30 -14.93 36.09
N GLY A 29 -9.85 -13.76 36.42
CA GLY A 29 -9.77 -13.18 37.76
C GLY A 29 -8.40 -12.62 38.15
N GLY A 30 -8.29 -12.07 39.36
CA GLY A 30 -7.03 -11.55 39.94
C GLY A 30 -6.15 -12.65 40.52
N PHE A 31 -4.85 -12.34 40.65
CA PHE A 31 -3.91 -13.18 41.40
C PHE A 31 -4.00 -12.86 42.91
N PRO A 32 -3.99 -13.85 43.83
CA PRO A 32 -4.03 -15.30 43.59
C PRO A 32 -5.43 -15.78 43.16
N ARG A 33 -5.50 -16.86 42.42
CA ARG A 33 -6.73 -17.42 41.87
C ARG A 33 -6.79 -18.94 42.02
N ALA A 34 -7.97 -19.53 41.89
CA ALA A 34 -8.17 -20.98 42.04
C ALA A 34 -7.58 -21.78 40.86
N LYS A 35 -7.78 -21.29 39.60
CA LYS A 35 -7.25 -21.93 38.40
C LYS A 35 -5.92 -21.29 38.02
N LYS A 36 -4.89 -22.10 37.86
CA LYS A 36 -3.58 -21.63 37.42
C LYS A 36 -3.60 -21.19 35.97
N VAL A 37 -3.06 -20.02 35.68
CA VAL A 37 -2.97 -19.42 34.34
C VAL A 37 -1.52 -19.37 33.90
N ILE A 38 -1.24 -19.91 32.71
CA ILE A 38 0.05 -19.76 32.04
C ILE A 38 -0.09 -18.87 30.82
N MET A 39 0.84 -17.94 30.62
CA MET A 39 0.88 -17.07 29.45
C MET A 39 2.12 -17.38 28.60
N CYS A 40 1.92 -17.59 27.29
CA CYS A 40 2.97 -17.68 26.27
C CYS A 40 2.90 -16.44 25.40
N HIS A 41 4.04 -15.76 25.19
CA HIS A 41 4.09 -14.55 24.36
C HIS A 41 5.00 -14.73 23.14
N GLY A 42 4.55 -14.23 21.98
CA GLY A 42 5.37 -14.24 20.77
C GLY A 42 4.68 -13.66 19.55
N ALA A 43 5.42 -13.59 18.45
CA ALA A 43 4.87 -13.15 17.17
C ALA A 43 3.94 -14.20 16.53
N PHE A 44 4.25 -15.49 16.67
CA PHE A 44 3.50 -16.63 16.09
C PHE A 44 3.14 -16.42 14.61
N ASP A 45 4.07 -15.88 13.83
CA ASP A 45 3.81 -15.45 12.44
C ASP A 45 3.37 -16.62 11.54
N LEU A 46 4.06 -17.77 11.60
CA LEU A 46 3.59 -19.06 11.12
C LEU A 46 3.67 -20.07 12.25
N VAL A 47 2.53 -20.63 12.61
CA VAL A 47 2.48 -21.71 13.61
C VAL A 47 3.12 -22.97 13.02
N HIS A 48 4.11 -23.53 13.71
CA HIS A 48 4.86 -24.71 13.29
C HIS A 48 5.00 -25.70 14.47
N PRO A 49 5.46 -26.95 14.24
CA PRO A 49 5.55 -27.95 15.29
C PRO A 49 6.28 -27.52 16.56
N GLY A 50 7.28 -26.63 16.45
CA GLY A 50 7.97 -26.06 17.61
C GLY A 50 7.04 -25.21 18.49
N HIS A 51 6.20 -24.36 17.89
CA HIS A 51 5.18 -23.60 18.62
C HIS A 51 4.15 -24.53 19.28
N VAL A 52 3.66 -25.54 18.55
CA VAL A 52 2.68 -26.50 19.10
C VAL A 52 3.25 -27.22 20.31
N ARG A 53 4.51 -27.70 20.24
CA ARG A 53 5.19 -28.37 21.36
C ARG A 53 5.35 -27.44 22.55
N HIS A 54 5.75 -26.18 22.32
CA HIS A 54 5.86 -25.15 23.35
C HIS A 54 4.52 -24.93 24.09
N LEU A 55 3.43 -24.77 23.32
CA LEU A 55 2.09 -24.56 23.86
C LEU A 55 1.58 -25.79 24.63
N LEU A 56 1.81 -27.02 24.11
CA LEU A 56 1.46 -28.26 24.80
C LEU A 56 2.19 -28.42 26.13
N TYR A 57 3.49 -28.12 26.17
CA TYR A 57 4.25 -28.15 27.42
C TYR A 57 3.74 -27.09 28.40
N ALA A 58 3.51 -25.84 27.96
CA ALA A 58 2.95 -24.80 28.78
C ALA A 58 1.59 -25.20 29.37
N LYS A 59 0.68 -25.69 28.52
CA LYS A 59 -0.65 -26.15 28.97
C LYS A 59 -0.57 -27.28 30.02
N SER A 60 0.42 -28.16 29.95
CA SER A 60 0.59 -29.22 30.95
C SER A 60 0.95 -28.72 32.36
N LYS A 61 1.29 -27.41 32.50
CA LYS A 61 1.70 -26.79 33.76
C LYS A 61 0.62 -25.93 34.41
N ALA A 62 -0.51 -25.69 33.73
CA ALA A 62 -1.56 -24.81 34.24
C ALA A 62 -2.95 -25.25 33.73
N ASP A 63 -3.99 -24.78 34.40
CA ASP A 63 -5.37 -25.05 34.04
C ASP A 63 -5.79 -24.30 32.77
N LEU A 64 -5.30 -23.07 32.59
CA LEU A 64 -5.62 -22.20 31.46
C LEU A 64 -4.36 -21.72 30.76
N LEU A 65 -4.33 -21.81 29.44
CA LEU A 65 -3.29 -21.30 28.57
C LEU A 65 -3.77 -20.03 27.84
N VAL A 66 -3.06 -18.94 28.04
CA VAL A 66 -3.23 -17.68 27.31
C VAL A 66 -2.10 -17.52 26.31
N ALA A 67 -2.43 -17.42 25.02
CA ALA A 67 -1.49 -17.01 23.99
C ALA A 67 -1.54 -15.49 23.79
N SER A 68 -0.49 -14.81 24.21
CA SER A 68 -0.31 -13.36 24.03
C SER A 68 0.45 -13.13 22.74
N LEU A 69 -0.18 -12.46 21.79
CA LEU A 69 0.29 -12.26 20.43
C LEU A 69 0.81 -10.85 20.23
N THR A 70 2.09 -10.66 19.89
CA THR A 70 2.63 -9.36 19.51
C THR A 70 1.86 -8.79 18.32
N CYS A 71 1.29 -7.59 18.44
CA CYS A 71 0.58 -6.95 17.33
C CYS A 71 1.53 -6.58 16.18
N ASP A 72 0.96 -6.35 15.01
CA ASP A 72 1.72 -6.07 13.78
C ASP A 72 2.62 -4.84 13.91
N ALA A 73 2.20 -3.82 14.66
CA ALA A 73 2.94 -2.58 14.84
C ALA A 73 4.33 -2.77 15.48
N TRP A 74 4.49 -3.78 16.34
CA TRP A 74 5.73 -4.01 17.09
C TRP A 74 6.62 -5.13 16.55
N ILE A 75 6.22 -5.78 15.44
CA ILE A 75 7.08 -6.77 14.79
C ILE A 75 8.00 -6.08 13.77
N GLN A 76 9.25 -5.85 14.14
CA GLN A 76 10.24 -5.11 13.34
C GLN A 76 11.45 -5.98 12.93
N LYS A 77 11.37 -7.31 13.08
CA LYS A 77 12.53 -8.22 12.95
C LYS A 77 13.08 -8.40 11.53
N SER A 78 12.29 -8.16 10.48
CA SER A 78 12.73 -8.18 9.08
C SER A 78 11.73 -7.47 8.18
N GLU A 79 12.13 -7.21 6.95
CA GLU A 79 11.34 -6.49 5.93
C GLU A 79 9.98 -7.16 5.63
N PHE A 80 9.92 -8.50 5.79
CA PHE A 80 8.74 -9.31 5.43
C PHE A 80 7.93 -9.78 6.65
N ARG A 81 8.15 -9.21 7.85
CA ARG A 81 7.47 -9.64 9.07
C ARG A 81 6.59 -8.56 9.71
N PRO A 82 5.42 -8.97 10.28
CA PRO A 82 4.81 -10.28 10.16
C PRO A 82 4.34 -10.54 8.73
N PHE A 83 4.46 -11.77 8.29
CA PHE A 83 3.93 -12.22 7.00
C PHE A 83 2.42 -12.45 7.08
N VAL A 84 1.95 -12.96 8.22
CA VAL A 84 0.53 -13.19 8.53
C VAL A 84 0.03 -12.03 9.41
N PRO A 85 -1.03 -11.29 9.00
CA PRO A 85 -1.63 -10.23 9.82
C PRO A 85 -2.09 -10.73 11.18
N GLN A 86 -2.08 -9.84 12.20
CA GLN A 86 -2.37 -10.21 13.58
C GLN A 86 -3.72 -10.92 13.78
N ASP A 87 -4.77 -10.52 13.04
CA ASP A 87 -6.08 -11.14 13.17
C ASP A 87 -6.06 -12.61 12.70
N LEU A 88 -5.38 -12.92 11.60
CA LEU A 88 -5.18 -14.30 11.13
C LEU A 88 -4.27 -15.10 12.06
N ARG A 89 -3.24 -14.49 12.63
CA ARG A 89 -2.38 -15.14 13.61
C ARG A 89 -3.14 -15.48 14.89
N ALA A 90 -4.01 -14.57 15.34
CA ALA A 90 -4.91 -14.80 16.47
C ALA A 90 -5.89 -15.95 16.20
N MET A 91 -6.47 -16.00 14.99
CA MET A 91 -7.34 -17.10 14.57
C MET A 91 -6.61 -18.45 14.56
N ASN A 92 -5.39 -18.50 14.01
CA ASN A 92 -4.59 -19.71 13.96
C ASN A 92 -4.31 -20.27 15.38
N LEU A 93 -3.99 -19.39 16.34
CA LEU A 93 -3.78 -19.80 17.74
C LEU A 93 -5.10 -20.23 18.41
N ALA A 94 -6.17 -19.49 18.20
CA ALA A 94 -7.48 -19.78 18.78
C ALA A 94 -8.06 -21.11 18.28
N ALA A 95 -7.77 -21.51 17.04
CA ALA A 95 -8.18 -22.79 16.47
C ALA A 95 -7.46 -24.00 17.08
N LEU A 96 -6.34 -23.79 17.80
CA LEU A 96 -5.64 -24.87 18.50
C LEU A 96 -6.43 -25.26 19.77
N GLU A 97 -6.72 -26.54 19.93
CA GLU A 97 -7.45 -27.07 21.09
C GLU A 97 -6.75 -26.73 22.41
N VAL A 98 -5.41 -26.76 22.42
CA VAL A 98 -4.56 -26.52 23.59
C VAL A 98 -4.60 -25.08 24.11
N VAL A 99 -5.02 -24.10 23.29
CA VAL A 99 -5.11 -22.68 23.64
C VAL A 99 -6.50 -22.38 24.17
N ASP A 100 -6.60 -21.86 25.39
CA ASP A 100 -7.89 -21.47 25.98
C ASP A 100 -8.30 -20.05 25.58
N PHE A 101 -7.34 -19.11 25.57
CA PHE A 101 -7.56 -17.71 25.19
C PHE A 101 -6.40 -17.14 24.37
N VAL A 102 -6.73 -16.19 23.52
CA VAL A 102 -5.77 -15.40 22.75
C VAL A 102 -6.00 -13.94 23.05
N VAL A 103 -4.93 -13.18 23.30
CA VAL A 103 -4.94 -11.72 23.45
C VAL A 103 -3.90 -11.12 22.51
N ILE A 104 -4.30 -10.10 21.76
CA ILE A 104 -3.37 -9.31 20.94
C ILE A 104 -2.73 -8.28 21.86
N ASP A 105 -1.40 -8.33 21.98
CA ASP A 105 -0.63 -7.42 22.80
C ASP A 105 -0.26 -6.17 21.99
N GLU A 106 -0.85 -5.05 22.37
CA GLU A 106 -0.67 -3.75 21.71
C GLU A 106 0.61 -3.02 22.16
N ASN A 107 1.36 -3.61 23.08
CA ASN A 107 2.58 -3.03 23.62
C ASN A 107 3.84 -3.58 22.92
N ALA A 108 4.95 -2.83 23.01
CA ALA A 108 6.24 -3.24 22.45
C ALA A 108 6.86 -4.45 23.17
N THR A 109 6.44 -4.69 24.42
CA THR A 109 6.88 -5.80 25.28
C THR A 109 5.68 -6.37 26.04
N PRO A 110 5.72 -7.64 26.48
CA PRO A 110 4.61 -8.24 27.22
C PRO A 110 4.44 -7.73 28.66
N ILE A 111 5.27 -6.81 29.10
CA ILE A 111 5.34 -6.35 30.50
C ILE A 111 4.00 -5.82 31.00
N ASP A 112 3.33 -4.97 30.23
CA ASP A 112 2.05 -4.38 30.62
C ASP A 112 0.93 -5.42 30.72
N ASN A 113 0.91 -6.40 29.81
CA ASN A 113 -0.02 -7.53 29.88
C ASN A 113 0.32 -8.47 31.06
N ILE A 114 1.59 -8.69 31.38
CA ILE A 114 2.01 -9.44 32.58
C ILE A 114 1.50 -8.74 33.85
N ARG A 115 1.72 -7.43 33.99
CA ARG A 115 1.25 -6.63 35.14
C ARG A 115 -0.27 -6.63 35.27
N TYR A 116 -0.97 -6.51 34.15
CA TYR A 116 -2.43 -6.41 34.14
C TYR A 116 -3.12 -7.75 34.37
N LEU A 117 -2.71 -8.80 33.66
CA LEU A 117 -3.31 -10.14 33.73
C LEU A 117 -2.81 -10.95 34.93
N GLN A 118 -1.59 -10.68 35.37
CA GLN A 118 -0.91 -11.37 36.48
C GLN A 118 -0.96 -12.91 36.33
N PRO A 119 -0.45 -13.51 35.20
CA PRO A 119 -0.46 -14.96 35.06
C PRO A 119 0.36 -15.63 36.18
N ASP A 120 -0.05 -16.84 36.62
CA ASP A 120 0.70 -17.62 37.61
C ASP A 120 2.05 -18.05 37.03
N TYR A 121 2.08 -18.38 35.74
CA TYR A 121 3.27 -18.76 35.00
C TYR A 121 3.40 -17.98 33.68
N PHE A 122 4.65 -17.69 33.32
CA PHE A 122 4.97 -17.17 31.99
C PHE A 122 5.96 -18.11 31.31
N ALA A 123 5.59 -18.68 30.17
CA ALA A 123 6.41 -19.66 29.47
C ALA A 123 7.26 -19.01 28.37
N LYS A 124 8.54 -19.36 28.35
CA LYS A 124 9.51 -18.92 27.35
C LYS A 124 10.33 -20.09 26.81
N GLY A 125 10.82 -19.98 25.56
CA GLY A 125 11.66 -21.04 24.97
C GLY A 125 13.00 -21.18 25.70
N TYR A 126 13.58 -22.39 25.65
CA TYR A 126 14.84 -22.70 26.32
C TYR A 126 16.02 -21.86 25.80
N GLU A 127 15.98 -21.41 24.56
CA GLU A 127 16.98 -20.55 23.94
C GLU A 127 17.21 -19.24 24.69
N TYR A 128 16.32 -18.85 25.59
CA TYR A 128 16.47 -17.67 26.46
C TYR A 128 17.14 -17.97 27.81
N ARG A 129 17.52 -19.23 28.05
CA ARG A 129 18.19 -19.68 29.29
C ARG A 129 19.69 -19.94 29.11
N ASP A 130 20.12 -20.36 27.91
CA ASP A 130 21.51 -20.72 27.62
C ASP A 130 22.40 -19.46 27.52
N GLY A 131 23.29 -19.30 28.52
CA GLY A 131 24.29 -18.27 28.60
C GLY A 131 23.89 -17.08 29.47
N HIS A 132 23.70 -15.92 28.91
CA HIS A 132 23.34 -14.69 29.60
C HIS A 132 21.85 -14.41 29.40
N ILE A 133 21.07 -14.27 30.48
CA ILE A 133 19.64 -13.90 30.39
C ILE A 133 19.56 -12.50 29.76
N PRO A 134 18.86 -12.34 28.61
CA PRO A 134 18.73 -11.03 27.98
C PRO A 134 18.04 -10.03 28.92
N PRO A 135 18.40 -8.73 28.89
CA PRO A 135 17.81 -7.71 29.78
C PRO A 135 16.29 -7.68 29.76
N LYS A 136 15.67 -7.86 28.58
CA LYS A 136 14.20 -7.94 28.42
C LYS A 136 13.60 -9.15 29.15
N THR A 137 14.28 -10.30 29.14
CA THR A 137 13.83 -11.48 29.86
C THR A 137 13.97 -11.32 31.36
N GLN A 138 15.01 -10.62 31.83
CA GLN A 138 15.16 -10.28 33.25
C GLN A 138 14.02 -9.37 33.72
N GLU A 139 13.65 -8.35 32.96
CA GLU A 139 12.52 -7.46 33.26
C GLU A 139 11.18 -8.23 33.36
N GLU A 140 10.96 -9.21 32.48
CA GLU A 140 9.80 -10.11 32.56
C GLU A 140 9.80 -10.92 33.87
N ILE A 141 10.95 -11.48 34.25
CA ILE A 141 11.12 -12.25 35.50
C ILE A 141 10.86 -11.35 36.73
N ASP A 142 11.44 -10.16 36.74
CA ASP A 142 11.26 -9.21 37.83
C ASP A 142 9.80 -8.77 37.99
N THR A 143 9.13 -8.55 36.87
CA THR A 143 7.70 -8.19 36.83
C THR A 143 6.81 -9.33 37.37
N LEU A 144 7.09 -10.58 37.00
CA LEU A 144 6.38 -11.75 37.52
C LEU A 144 6.60 -11.92 39.02
N SER A 145 7.85 -11.84 39.45
CA SER A 145 8.23 -12.02 40.84
C SER A 145 7.61 -10.98 41.78
N ALA A 146 7.34 -9.76 41.26
CA ALA A 146 6.75 -8.67 42.05
C ALA A 146 5.36 -8.98 42.61
N TYR A 147 4.61 -9.92 42.04
CA TYR A 147 3.31 -10.37 42.56
C TYR A 147 3.27 -11.88 42.91
N GLY A 148 4.38 -12.61 42.75
CA GLY A 148 4.49 -14.05 43.07
C GLY A 148 4.24 -14.99 41.88
N GLY A 149 4.27 -14.49 40.67
CA GLY A 149 4.28 -15.29 39.45
C GLY A 149 5.67 -15.88 39.15
N GLU A 150 5.74 -16.89 38.29
CA GLU A 150 6.97 -17.65 38.01
C GLU A 150 7.22 -17.79 36.49
N MET A 151 8.51 -17.65 36.08
CA MET A 151 8.97 -17.91 34.71
C MET A 151 9.27 -19.40 34.52
N LEU A 152 8.69 -20.00 33.48
CA LEU A 152 8.95 -21.40 33.07
C LEU A 152 9.66 -21.42 31.72
N PHE A 153 10.78 -22.14 31.66
CA PHE A 153 11.47 -22.38 30.39
C PHE A 153 11.05 -23.73 29.80
N THR A 154 10.57 -23.72 28.57
CA THR A 154 10.14 -24.94 27.89
C THR A 154 11.32 -25.68 27.28
N PRO A 155 11.40 -27.04 27.33
CA PRO A 155 12.48 -27.79 26.71
C PRO A 155 12.51 -27.55 25.21
N GLY A 156 13.67 -27.22 24.66
CA GLY A 156 13.83 -26.94 23.22
C GLY A 156 14.87 -27.89 22.60
N ASP A 157 14.41 -28.86 21.80
CA ASP A 157 15.33 -29.77 21.07
C ASP A 157 15.34 -29.56 19.56
N VAL A 158 14.46 -28.71 18.98
CA VAL A 158 14.40 -28.51 17.53
C VAL A 158 14.15 -27.04 17.23
N VAL A 159 15.18 -26.38 16.71
CA VAL A 159 15.09 -25.00 16.23
C VAL A 159 14.42 -24.98 14.85
N PHE A 160 13.09 -24.93 14.82
CA PHE A 160 12.36 -24.52 13.64
C PHE A 160 12.24 -22.99 13.65
N SER A 161 12.80 -22.33 12.65
CA SER A 161 12.64 -20.88 12.48
C SER A 161 11.67 -20.61 11.34
N SER A 162 10.47 -20.11 11.66
CA SER A 162 9.52 -19.62 10.66
C SER A 162 10.13 -18.53 9.78
N SER A 163 11.10 -17.75 10.28
CA SER A 163 11.82 -16.73 9.51
C SER A 163 12.48 -17.29 8.26
N LYS A 164 13.27 -18.37 8.42
CA LYS A 164 13.97 -19.01 7.29
C LYS A 164 13.02 -19.65 6.28
N PHE A 165 11.86 -20.11 6.74
CA PHE A 165 10.85 -20.69 5.85
C PHE A 165 10.16 -19.61 5.03
N ILE A 166 9.72 -18.50 5.66
CA ILE A 166 9.09 -17.34 5.00
C ILE A 166 10.04 -16.72 3.97
N GLU A 167 11.35 -16.64 4.30
CA GLU A 167 12.36 -16.09 3.38
C GLU A 167 12.56 -16.95 2.11
N ARG A 168 12.35 -18.26 2.21
CA ARG A 168 12.58 -19.21 1.11
C ARG A 168 11.35 -19.57 0.29
N CYS A 169 10.19 -19.62 0.92
CA CYS A 169 8.94 -20.03 0.28
C CYS A 169 7.76 -19.35 0.96
N ARG A 170 7.24 -18.30 0.33
CA ARG A 170 6.09 -17.55 0.86
C ARG A 170 4.80 -18.24 0.44
N PRO A 171 3.95 -18.66 1.38
CA PRO A 171 2.60 -19.12 1.03
C PRO A 171 1.80 -17.94 0.44
N ASN A 172 0.98 -18.22 -0.56
CA ASN A 172 0.06 -17.21 -1.08
C ASN A 172 -1.16 -17.11 -0.15
N LEU A 173 -1.22 -16.06 0.66
CA LEU A 173 -2.32 -15.76 1.59
C LEU A 173 -3.09 -14.51 1.18
N ARG A 174 -3.00 -14.09 -0.09
CA ARG A 174 -3.61 -12.84 -0.59
C ARG A 174 -5.11 -12.79 -0.31
N ASN A 175 -5.82 -13.87 -0.60
CA ASN A 175 -7.27 -13.92 -0.47
C ASN A 175 -7.71 -13.94 1.00
N GLU A 176 -7.01 -14.69 1.85
CA GLU A 176 -7.28 -14.77 3.29
C GLU A 176 -7.02 -13.42 3.98
N LYS A 177 -5.93 -12.74 3.60
CA LYS A 177 -5.63 -11.38 4.09
C LYS A 177 -6.69 -10.38 3.69
N LEU A 178 -7.14 -10.42 2.41
CA LEU A 178 -8.20 -9.56 1.92
C LEU A 178 -9.51 -9.82 2.67
N ALA A 179 -9.93 -11.09 2.78
CA ALA A 179 -11.15 -11.47 3.49
C ALA A 179 -11.11 -11.01 4.95
N THR A 180 -9.99 -11.25 5.65
CA THR A 180 -9.83 -10.83 7.05
C THR A 180 -9.89 -9.32 7.21
N LEU A 181 -9.25 -8.56 6.30
CA LEU A 181 -9.33 -7.09 6.31
C LEU A 181 -10.77 -6.63 6.09
N MET A 182 -11.47 -7.17 5.09
CA MET A 182 -12.85 -6.81 4.80
C MET A 182 -13.78 -7.14 5.96
N ASP A 183 -13.64 -8.33 6.56
CA ASP A 183 -14.41 -8.75 7.74
C ASP A 183 -14.20 -7.81 8.92
N SER A 184 -12.94 -7.43 9.21
CA SER A 184 -12.60 -6.53 10.31
C SER A 184 -13.15 -5.11 10.16
N GLU A 185 -13.40 -4.69 8.91
CA GLU A 185 -13.96 -3.38 8.55
C GLU A 185 -15.48 -3.45 8.24
N GLY A 186 -16.09 -4.62 8.36
CA GLY A 186 -17.52 -4.82 8.02
C GLY A 186 -17.83 -4.59 6.54
N LEU A 187 -16.85 -4.81 5.65
CA LEU A 187 -16.98 -4.59 4.22
C LEU A 187 -17.41 -5.88 3.49
N THR A 188 -18.22 -5.72 2.47
CA THR A 188 -18.65 -6.80 1.56
C THR A 188 -18.15 -6.53 0.14
N TYR A 189 -18.08 -7.56 -0.70
CA TYR A 189 -17.79 -7.40 -2.13
C TYR A 189 -18.83 -6.53 -2.84
N ASP A 190 -20.09 -6.60 -2.43
CA ASP A 190 -21.14 -5.70 -2.94
C ASP A 190 -20.87 -4.23 -2.61
N ALA A 191 -20.29 -3.93 -1.46
CA ALA A 191 -19.90 -2.57 -1.13
C ALA A 191 -18.79 -2.03 -2.07
N LEU A 192 -17.89 -2.90 -2.55
CA LEU A 192 -16.89 -2.55 -3.57
C LEU A 192 -17.55 -2.29 -4.92
N ARG A 193 -18.50 -3.15 -5.37
CA ARG A 193 -19.27 -2.96 -6.62
C ARG A 193 -20.06 -1.65 -6.57
N GLN A 194 -20.79 -1.39 -5.49
CA GLN A 194 -21.52 -0.14 -5.28
C GLN A 194 -20.62 1.09 -5.25
N ALA A 195 -19.36 0.96 -4.85
CA ALA A 195 -18.42 2.07 -4.95
C ALA A 195 -18.10 2.42 -6.40
N LEU A 196 -17.89 1.40 -7.27
CA LEU A 196 -17.66 1.61 -8.71
C LEU A 196 -18.86 2.31 -9.39
N ASP A 197 -20.08 1.90 -9.05
CA ASP A 197 -21.31 2.50 -9.61
C ASP A 197 -21.42 4.00 -9.31
N ARG A 198 -20.86 4.44 -8.19
CA ARG A 198 -20.90 5.86 -7.76
C ARG A 198 -19.85 6.74 -8.45
N PHE A 199 -18.94 6.20 -9.23
CA PHE A 199 -17.91 7.01 -9.91
C PHE A 199 -18.46 7.83 -11.06
N ARG A 200 -19.58 7.40 -11.64
CA ARG A 200 -20.23 8.11 -12.76
C ARG A 200 -20.73 9.47 -12.30
N GLY A 201 -20.32 10.51 -13.05
CA GLY A 201 -20.72 11.89 -12.80
C GLY A 201 -19.94 12.61 -11.70
N LEU A 202 -19.01 11.95 -10.99
CA LEU A 202 -18.07 12.64 -10.13
C LEU A 202 -17.15 13.54 -10.96
N ARG A 203 -16.82 14.71 -10.46
CA ARG A 203 -15.97 15.68 -11.17
C ARG A 203 -14.60 15.75 -10.53
N VAL A 204 -13.56 15.43 -11.29
CA VAL A 204 -12.17 15.47 -10.81
C VAL A 204 -11.32 16.37 -11.68
N HIS A 205 -10.58 17.25 -11.05
CA HIS A 205 -9.64 18.15 -11.71
C HIS A 205 -8.21 17.65 -11.51
N VAL A 206 -7.58 17.23 -12.59
CA VAL A 206 -6.16 16.84 -12.60
C VAL A 206 -5.31 18.04 -12.98
N ILE A 207 -4.34 18.36 -12.17
CA ILE A 207 -3.32 19.39 -12.43
C ILE A 207 -1.97 18.66 -12.48
N GLY A 208 -1.22 18.79 -13.58
CA GLY A 208 0.05 18.08 -13.63
C GLY A 208 0.86 18.24 -14.90
N ASP A 209 2.06 17.68 -14.83
CA ASP A 209 3.01 17.69 -15.94
C ASP A 209 2.59 16.71 -17.04
N THR A 210 2.39 17.24 -18.25
CA THR A 210 2.16 16.40 -19.44
C THR A 210 3.49 15.90 -19.99
N ILE A 211 3.52 14.63 -20.36
CA ILE A 211 4.63 13.98 -21.07
C ILE A 211 4.09 13.38 -22.34
N ILE A 212 4.85 13.43 -23.42
CA ILE A 212 4.59 12.65 -24.61
C ILE A 212 5.64 11.55 -24.67
N ASP A 213 5.21 10.30 -24.56
CA ASP A 213 6.06 9.14 -24.71
C ASP A 213 6.06 8.73 -26.17
N SER A 214 7.19 8.93 -26.86
CA SER A 214 7.39 8.65 -28.26
C SER A 214 8.23 7.39 -28.44
N TYR A 215 7.73 6.44 -29.20
CA TYR A 215 8.43 5.22 -29.57
C TYR A 215 8.78 5.26 -31.05
N VAL A 216 10.07 5.37 -31.35
CA VAL A 216 10.61 5.35 -32.72
C VAL A 216 11.16 3.96 -33.02
N PHE A 217 10.43 3.24 -33.84
CA PHE A 217 10.82 1.90 -34.30
C PHE A 217 11.76 2.03 -35.48
N CYS A 218 12.84 1.29 -35.41
CA CYS A 218 13.94 1.35 -36.39
C CYS A 218 14.41 -0.03 -36.78
N ALA A 219 14.88 -0.15 -38.01
CA ALA A 219 15.68 -1.31 -38.48
C ALA A 219 17.18 -1.01 -38.33
N PRO A 220 17.99 -1.93 -37.77
CA PRO A 220 19.42 -1.77 -37.78
C PRO A 220 19.99 -1.75 -39.20
N ILE A 221 20.89 -0.83 -39.50
CA ILE A 221 21.67 -0.83 -40.70
C ILE A 221 23.00 -1.53 -40.40
N SER A 222 23.38 -2.56 -41.18
CA SER A 222 24.59 -3.33 -40.92
C SER A 222 25.83 -2.42 -40.87
N SER A 223 26.65 -2.57 -39.84
CA SER A 223 27.80 -1.72 -39.52
C SER A 223 29.00 -1.87 -40.47
N GLY A 224 28.88 -2.62 -41.57
CA GLY A 224 30.02 -2.97 -42.41
C GLY A 224 30.66 -1.82 -43.23
N SER A 225 30.05 -0.62 -43.23
CA SER A 225 30.54 0.51 -44.03
C SER A 225 30.77 1.81 -43.23
N SER A 226 30.57 1.83 -41.91
CA SER A 226 30.80 3.03 -41.14
C SER A 226 32.26 3.22 -40.79
N LYS A 227 32.83 4.38 -41.13
CA LYS A 227 34.19 4.78 -40.77
C LYS A 227 34.35 5.08 -39.26
N THR A 228 33.25 5.11 -38.54
CA THR A 228 33.17 5.37 -37.07
C THR A 228 32.31 4.29 -36.42
N PRO A 229 32.55 3.91 -35.15
CA PRO A 229 31.75 2.94 -34.41
C PRO A 229 30.41 3.53 -33.98
N THR A 230 29.64 4.05 -34.94
CA THR A 230 28.32 4.68 -34.69
C THR A 230 27.24 3.71 -35.10
N LEU A 231 26.27 3.49 -34.18
CA LEU A 231 25.10 2.72 -34.49
C LEU A 231 24.24 3.49 -35.50
N SER A 232 23.98 2.88 -36.65
CA SER A 232 23.10 3.45 -37.69
C SER A 232 21.80 2.66 -37.76
N VAL A 233 20.69 3.38 -37.77
CA VAL A 233 19.35 2.79 -37.86
C VAL A 233 18.54 3.48 -38.95
N ARG A 234 17.65 2.75 -39.60
CA ARG A 234 16.66 3.29 -40.53
C ARG A 234 15.34 3.46 -39.79
N PHE A 235 14.76 4.64 -39.88
CA PHE A 235 13.41 4.91 -39.37
C PHE A 235 12.36 4.01 -40.07
N GLU A 236 11.44 3.46 -39.28
CA GLU A 236 10.29 2.69 -39.82
C GLU A 236 8.97 3.36 -39.50
N ARG A 237 8.71 3.64 -38.22
CA ARG A 237 7.51 4.30 -37.73
C ARG A 237 7.73 4.95 -36.37
N GLN A 238 6.88 5.91 -36.05
CA GLN A 238 6.78 6.51 -34.73
C GLN A 238 5.36 6.38 -34.19
N THR A 239 5.26 6.13 -32.89
CA THR A 239 3.99 6.13 -32.16
C THR A 239 4.14 7.00 -30.93
N ASP A 240 3.22 7.94 -30.74
CA ASP A 240 3.21 8.87 -29.64
C ASP A 240 2.04 8.58 -28.71
N TYR A 241 2.29 8.64 -27.41
CA TYR A 241 1.29 8.45 -26.36
C TYR A 241 1.29 9.62 -25.40
N ALA A 242 0.11 10.05 -24.97
CA ALA A 242 0.00 11.02 -23.89
C ALA A 242 0.27 10.32 -22.55
N GLY A 243 1.35 10.72 -21.91
CA GLY A 243 1.87 10.23 -20.65
C GLY A 243 1.80 11.28 -19.53
N GLY A 244 2.44 11.00 -18.41
CA GLY A 244 2.42 11.88 -17.24
C GLY A 244 1.00 12.01 -16.67
N ALA A 245 0.64 13.20 -16.22
CA ALA A 245 -0.66 13.49 -15.61
C ALA A 245 -1.86 13.19 -16.53
N ALA A 246 -1.66 13.16 -17.87
CA ALA A 246 -2.69 12.77 -18.82
C ALA A 246 -3.13 11.30 -18.64
N VAL A 247 -2.25 10.40 -18.16
CA VAL A 247 -2.60 9.01 -17.85
C VAL A 247 -3.60 8.93 -16.70
N VAL A 248 -3.37 9.68 -15.64
CA VAL A 248 -4.30 9.78 -14.49
C VAL A 248 -5.66 10.28 -14.97
N ALA A 249 -5.68 11.35 -15.81
CA ALA A 249 -6.91 11.89 -16.35
C ALA A 249 -7.69 10.85 -17.19
N LYS A 250 -6.99 10.05 -17.98
CA LYS A 250 -7.60 8.97 -18.79
C LYS A 250 -8.17 7.85 -17.91
N HIS A 251 -7.49 7.42 -16.86
CA HIS A 251 -8.02 6.43 -15.90
C HIS A 251 -9.28 6.92 -15.21
N LEU A 252 -9.28 8.17 -14.72
CA LEU A 252 -10.46 8.78 -14.12
C LEU A 252 -11.65 8.81 -15.10
N ARG A 253 -11.38 9.16 -16.35
CA ARG A 253 -12.40 9.22 -17.40
C ARG A 253 -12.93 7.82 -17.76
N ALA A 254 -12.05 6.81 -17.89
CA ALA A 254 -12.43 5.42 -18.14
C ALA A 254 -13.28 4.85 -16.99
N ALA A 255 -13.05 5.28 -15.76
CA ALA A 255 -13.86 4.94 -14.60
C ALA A 255 -15.25 5.59 -14.59
N GLY A 256 -15.55 6.52 -15.53
CA GLY A 256 -16.86 7.16 -15.69
C GLY A 256 -16.96 8.57 -15.09
N ALA A 257 -15.89 9.13 -14.57
CA ALA A 257 -15.88 10.49 -14.03
C ALA A 257 -15.89 11.57 -15.13
N GLU A 258 -16.35 12.77 -14.79
CA GLU A 258 -16.13 14.00 -15.56
C GLU A 258 -14.76 14.55 -15.18
N VAL A 259 -13.88 14.73 -16.17
CA VAL A 259 -12.48 15.08 -15.91
C VAL A 259 -12.12 16.40 -16.54
N ILE A 260 -11.54 17.28 -15.72
CA ILE A 260 -10.89 18.51 -16.17
C ILE A 260 -9.38 18.29 -16.02
N PHE A 261 -8.61 18.65 -17.04
CA PHE A 261 -7.16 18.49 -17.04
C PHE A 261 -6.45 19.82 -17.29
N SER A 262 -5.75 20.34 -16.31
CA SER A 262 -4.92 21.56 -16.43
C SER A 262 -3.44 21.20 -16.46
N THR A 263 -2.74 21.73 -17.44
CA THR A 263 -1.32 21.47 -17.67
C THR A 263 -0.64 22.66 -18.37
N VAL A 264 0.68 22.68 -18.38
CA VAL A 264 1.48 23.69 -19.10
C VAL A 264 2.15 23.04 -20.29
N LEU A 265 1.93 23.61 -21.47
CA LEU A 265 2.45 23.09 -22.74
C LEU A 265 3.27 24.18 -23.46
N GLY A 266 4.20 23.76 -24.30
CA GLY A 266 4.85 24.63 -25.27
C GLY A 266 3.92 25.04 -26.41
N ASN A 267 4.37 25.95 -27.25
CA ASN A 267 3.65 26.31 -28.48
C ASN A 267 4.24 25.53 -29.66
N ASP A 268 4.01 24.23 -29.69
CA ASP A 268 4.58 23.29 -30.65
C ASP A 268 3.56 22.23 -31.12
N ASP A 269 3.94 21.38 -32.08
CA ASP A 269 3.06 20.34 -32.64
C ASP A 269 2.61 19.31 -31.58
N MET A 270 3.42 19.09 -30.55
CA MET A 270 3.13 18.16 -29.49
C MET A 270 1.95 18.66 -28.62
N LYS A 271 1.79 19.96 -28.49
CA LYS A 271 0.59 20.58 -27.89
C LYS A 271 -0.68 20.14 -28.64
N GLU A 272 -0.68 20.21 -29.96
CA GLU A 272 -1.85 19.85 -30.78
C GLU A 272 -2.19 18.35 -30.63
N PHE A 273 -1.16 17.51 -30.53
CA PHE A 273 -1.34 16.09 -30.25
C PHE A 273 -2.08 15.87 -28.93
N ILE A 274 -1.63 16.51 -27.83
CA ILE A 274 -2.27 16.38 -26.51
C ILE A 274 -3.72 16.88 -26.53
N LEU A 275 -3.99 18.03 -27.12
CA LEU A 275 -5.34 18.59 -27.17
C LEU A 275 -6.31 17.67 -27.93
N LYS A 276 -5.87 17.11 -29.05
CA LYS A 276 -6.66 16.14 -29.82
C LYS A 276 -6.90 14.84 -29.05
N ASP A 277 -5.87 14.33 -28.36
CA ASP A 277 -5.96 13.09 -27.61
C ASP A 277 -6.90 13.24 -26.39
N MET A 278 -6.82 14.33 -25.64
CA MET A 278 -7.73 14.63 -24.53
C MET A 278 -9.18 14.79 -25.02
N ALA A 279 -9.39 15.53 -26.12
CA ALA A 279 -10.72 15.70 -26.72
C ALA A 279 -11.32 14.37 -27.18
N LYS A 280 -10.52 13.49 -27.80
CA LYS A 280 -10.93 12.13 -28.19
C LYS A 280 -11.38 11.28 -27.01
N CYS A 281 -10.74 11.45 -25.85
CA CYS A 281 -11.11 10.77 -24.61
C CYS A 281 -12.30 11.42 -23.89
N GLY A 282 -12.81 12.57 -24.36
CA GLY A 282 -13.87 13.32 -23.69
C GLY A 282 -13.44 13.97 -22.39
N ILE A 283 -12.18 14.43 -22.32
CA ILE A 283 -11.57 15.13 -21.19
C ILE A 283 -11.53 16.63 -21.51
N GLU A 284 -12.05 17.48 -20.60
CA GLU A 284 -11.94 18.92 -20.71
C GLU A 284 -10.50 19.36 -20.41
N CYS A 285 -9.74 19.70 -21.45
CA CYS A 285 -8.37 20.17 -21.29
C CYS A 285 -8.32 21.71 -21.17
N ARG A 286 -7.68 22.20 -20.12
CA ARG A 286 -7.41 23.64 -19.86
C ARG A 286 -5.90 23.88 -19.90
N PRO A 287 -5.28 23.94 -21.07
CA PRO A 287 -3.85 24.12 -21.19
C PRO A 287 -3.46 25.58 -20.97
N VAL A 288 -2.37 25.81 -20.26
CA VAL A 288 -1.64 27.09 -20.26
C VAL A 288 -0.49 26.97 -21.25
N ILE A 289 -0.41 27.89 -22.19
CA ILE A 289 0.61 27.86 -23.24
C ILE A 289 1.76 28.76 -22.88
N ASP A 290 2.92 28.20 -22.64
CA ASP A 290 4.16 28.93 -22.45
C ASP A 290 5.04 28.84 -23.71
N PRO A 291 5.10 29.91 -24.54
CA PRO A 291 5.85 29.88 -25.79
C PRO A 291 7.38 29.82 -25.58
N THR A 292 7.85 29.99 -24.33
CA THR A 292 9.28 29.99 -24.01
C THR A 292 9.82 28.58 -23.69
N ARG A 293 8.94 27.58 -23.64
CA ARG A 293 9.32 26.18 -23.35
C ARG A 293 8.84 25.23 -24.46
N VAL A 294 9.38 24.03 -24.43
CA VAL A 294 8.92 22.91 -25.26
C VAL A 294 7.92 22.07 -24.48
N THR A 295 6.94 21.48 -25.16
CA THR A 295 6.14 20.39 -24.59
C THR A 295 7.04 19.21 -24.30
N THR A 296 6.98 18.65 -23.10
CA THR A 296 7.87 17.55 -22.68
C THR A 296 7.64 16.31 -23.54
N GLN A 297 8.70 15.84 -24.19
CA GLN A 297 8.69 14.63 -25.01
C GLN A 297 9.83 13.70 -24.61
N LYS A 298 9.53 12.45 -24.34
CA LYS A 298 10.49 11.37 -24.03
C LYS A 298 10.47 10.37 -25.17
N THR A 299 11.55 10.30 -25.92
CA THR A 299 11.64 9.47 -27.13
C THR A 299 12.50 8.25 -26.85
N ALA A 300 11.96 7.06 -27.08
CA ALA A 300 12.69 5.79 -27.06
C ALA A 300 12.90 5.29 -28.49
N PHE A 301 14.16 5.10 -28.89
CA PHE A 301 14.51 4.46 -30.13
C PHE A 301 14.62 2.95 -29.92
N ILE A 302 13.87 2.18 -30.71
CA ILE A 302 13.73 0.73 -30.56
C ILE A 302 14.13 0.05 -31.86
N ALA A 303 15.04 -0.92 -31.80
CA ALA A 303 15.36 -1.79 -32.92
C ALA A 303 15.45 -3.24 -32.45
N ASN A 304 14.83 -4.17 -33.19
CA ASN A 304 14.78 -5.60 -32.83
C ASN A 304 14.41 -5.85 -31.35
N SER A 305 13.37 -5.16 -30.86
CA SER A 305 12.90 -5.22 -29.46
C SER A 305 13.88 -4.67 -28.41
N TYR A 306 15.03 -4.16 -28.82
CA TYR A 306 15.98 -3.49 -27.92
C TYR A 306 15.79 -1.98 -27.93
N ARG A 307 15.80 -1.38 -26.73
CA ARG A 307 15.84 0.07 -26.59
C ARG A 307 17.28 0.55 -26.75
N LEU A 308 17.57 1.21 -27.86
CA LEU A 308 18.89 1.68 -28.24
C LEU A 308 19.30 2.96 -27.53
N LEU A 309 18.35 3.89 -27.42
CA LEU A 309 18.57 5.23 -26.87
C LEU A 309 17.26 5.78 -26.31
N LYS A 310 17.37 6.56 -25.23
CA LYS A 310 16.33 7.49 -24.79
C LYS A 310 16.81 8.91 -25.04
N TYR A 311 15.96 9.72 -25.66
CA TYR A 311 16.19 11.12 -25.93
C TYR A 311 15.03 11.94 -25.39
N ASP A 312 15.32 12.84 -24.42
CA ASP A 312 14.29 13.62 -23.75
C ASP A 312 14.40 15.09 -24.16
N ARG A 313 13.30 15.67 -24.66
CA ARG A 313 13.11 17.09 -24.86
C ARG A 313 12.30 17.62 -23.68
N VAL A 314 12.98 18.23 -22.71
CA VAL A 314 12.37 18.63 -21.45
C VAL A 314 12.85 20.00 -21.05
N ASP A 315 11.92 20.86 -20.64
CA ASP A 315 12.20 22.11 -19.95
C ASP A 315 11.68 22.03 -18.51
N ASN A 316 12.60 21.88 -17.58
CA ASN A 316 12.28 21.74 -16.16
C ASN A 316 12.34 23.05 -15.39
N ARG A 317 12.42 24.20 -16.07
CA ARG A 317 12.38 25.50 -15.37
C ARG A 317 11.05 25.65 -14.62
N PRO A 318 11.06 26.16 -13.38
CA PRO A 318 9.82 26.47 -12.67
C PRO A 318 8.93 27.40 -13.50
N ILE A 319 7.62 27.15 -13.46
CA ILE A 319 6.65 28.14 -13.96
C ILE A 319 6.60 29.31 -12.99
N VAL A 320 6.54 30.54 -13.53
CA VAL A 320 6.52 31.77 -12.74
C VAL A 320 5.63 32.82 -13.39
N GLY A 321 5.26 33.85 -12.63
CA GLY A 321 4.51 35.00 -13.11
C GLY A 321 3.24 34.59 -13.84
N LYS A 322 3.01 35.16 -15.02
CA LYS A 322 1.80 35.00 -15.81
C LYS A 322 1.39 33.55 -16.05
N VAL A 323 2.37 32.65 -16.31
CA VAL A 323 2.09 31.22 -16.54
C VAL A 323 1.55 30.54 -15.26
N LEU A 324 2.10 30.90 -14.11
CA LEU A 324 1.60 30.39 -12.82
C LEU A 324 0.20 30.95 -12.52
N ASP A 325 0.00 32.24 -12.73
CA ASP A 325 -1.30 32.88 -12.49
C ASP A 325 -2.39 32.31 -13.40
N GLU A 326 -2.11 32.14 -14.70
CA GLU A 326 -3.04 31.49 -15.65
C GLU A 326 -3.35 30.04 -15.26
N LEU A 327 -2.36 29.27 -14.79
CA LEU A 327 -2.62 27.93 -14.31
C LEU A 327 -3.53 27.93 -13.09
N GLN A 328 -3.32 28.82 -12.13
CA GLN A 328 -4.19 28.97 -10.95
C GLN A 328 -5.64 29.30 -11.34
N GLU A 329 -5.85 30.17 -12.33
CA GLU A 329 -7.18 30.52 -12.80
C GLU A 329 -7.93 29.31 -13.42
N THR A 330 -7.23 28.33 -14.00
CA THR A 330 -7.87 27.15 -14.60
C THR A 330 -8.66 26.33 -13.59
N PHE A 331 -8.27 26.35 -12.32
CA PHE A 331 -8.90 25.53 -11.27
C PHE A 331 -9.52 26.35 -10.12
N ALA A 332 -9.18 27.63 -9.96
CA ALA A 332 -9.77 28.47 -8.92
C ALA A 332 -11.30 28.56 -9.00
N THR A 333 -11.85 28.51 -10.23
CA THR A 333 -13.29 28.53 -10.50
C THR A 333 -13.88 27.14 -10.76
N SER A 334 -13.08 26.08 -10.60
CA SER A 334 -13.51 24.72 -10.86
C SER A 334 -14.45 24.21 -9.77
N GLN A 335 -15.58 23.63 -10.19
CA GLN A 335 -16.55 22.97 -9.30
C GLN A 335 -16.26 21.46 -9.20
N ALA A 336 -14.99 21.07 -9.15
CA ALA A 336 -14.61 19.67 -9.01
C ALA A 336 -14.75 19.21 -7.54
N ASP A 337 -15.13 17.94 -7.38
CA ASP A 337 -15.26 17.28 -6.08
C ASP A 337 -13.88 16.89 -5.49
N GLY A 338 -12.88 16.71 -6.38
CA GLY A 338 -11.51 16.38 -5.99
C GLY A 338 -10.47 16.96 -6.95
N PHE A 339 -9.28 17.23 -6.41
CA PHE A 339 -8.13 17.79 -7.12
C PHE A 339 -6.94 16.84 -6.99
N VAL A 340 -6.36 16.46 -8.12
CA VAL A 340 -5.19 15.57 -8.19
C VAL A 340 -3.99 16.35 -8.70
N PHE A 341 -2.92 16.40 -7.91
CA PHE A 341 -1.63 16.94 -8.29
C PHE A 341 -0.71 15.79 -8.72
N SER A 342 -0.48 15.67 -10.01
CA SER A 342 0.37 14.62 -10.61
C SER A 342 1.69 15.22 -11.07
N ASP A 343 2.74 15.04 -10.25
CA ASP A 343 4.02 15.71 -10.32
C ASP A 343 5.11 14.83 -10.93
N PHE A 344 5.60 15.22 -12.11
CA PHE A 344 6.76 14.60 -12.79
C PHE A 344 8.00 15.49 -12.77
N ARG A 345 7.97 16.60 -12.02
CA ARG A 345 9.06 17.59 -11.91
C ARG A 345 9.45 18.26 -13.23
N HIS A 346 8.50 18.48 -14.10
CA HIS A 346 8.72 19.19 -15.37
C HIS A 346 8.33 20.68 -15.33
N GLY A 347 8.34 21.27 -14.12
CA GLY A 347 8.29 22.73 -13.91
C GLY A 347 7.02 23.25 -13.26
N ILE A 348 5.91 22.50 -13.26
CA ILE A 348 4.68 22.92 -12.58
C ILE A 348 4.88 22.92 -11.05
N PHE A 349 5.40 21.82 -10.51
CA PHE A 349 5.51 21.63 -9.08
C PHE A 349 6.93 21.81 -8.54
N ASN A 350 7.05 22.60 -7.50
CA ASN A 350 8.24 22.79 -6.71
C ASN A 350 7.87 23.40 -5.34
N ARG A 351 8.87 23.56 -4.47
CA ARG A 351 8.68 24.07 -3.11
C ARG A 351 7.97 25.44 -3.04
N ALA A 352 8.09 26.28 -4.07
CA ALA A 352 7.43 27.58 -4.12
C ALA A 352 6.03 27.51 -4.75
N THR A 353 5.85 26.71 -5.82
CA THR A 353 4.59 26.66 -6.54
C THR A 353 3.53 25.78 -5.84
N ILE A 354 3.93 24.69 -5.18
CA ILE A 354 2.97 23.77 -4.51
C ILE A 354 2.10 24.52 -3.47
N PRO A 355 2.65 25.30 -2.52
CA PRO A 355 1.82 26.08 -1.60
C PRO A 355 0.90 27.06 -2.32
N SER A 356 1.45 27.82 -3.29
CA SER A 356 0.71 28.81 -4.06
C SER A 356 -0.46 28.21 -4.86
N LEU A 357 -0.26 27.02 -5.46
CA LEU A 357 -1.31 26.28 -6.15
C LEU A 357 -2.35 25.74 -5.16
N THR A 358 -1.89 25.20 -4.02
CA THR A 358 -2.78 24.62 -3.00
C THR A 358 -3.70 25.67 -2.36
N GLU A 359 -3.20 26.88 -2.12
CA GLU A 359 -3.98 28.01 -1.56
C GLU A 359 -5.13 28.45 -2.46
N ARG A 360 -5.03 28.21 -3.76
CA ARG A 360 -6.07 28.57 -4.75
C ARG A 360 -7.17 27.50 -4.89
N LEU A 361 -6.99 26.32 -4.29
CA LEU A 361 -8.02 25.28 -4.34
C LEU A 361 -9.27 25.68 -3.53
N PRO A 362 -10.46 25.28 -3.95
CA PRO A 362 -11.68 25.48 -3.20
C PRO A 362 -11.58 24.92 -1.77
N LYS A 363 -12.12 25.63 -0.78
CA LYS A 363 -12.11 25.19 0.61
C LYS A 363 -12.89 23.89 0.76
N GLY A 364 -12.28 22.91 1.42
CA GLY A 364 -12.89 21.60 1.68
C GLY A 364 -12.82 20.62 0.51
N ALA A 365 -12.23 21.00 -0.63
CA ALA A 365 -12.00 20.09 -1.74
C ALA A 365 -11.01 18.97 -1.34
N LEU A 366 -11.26 17.75 -1.81
CA LEU A 366 -10.34 16.63 -1.65
C LEU A 366 -9.04 16.90 -2.41
N ARG A 367 -7.90 16.78 -1.73
CA ARG A 367 -6.56 17.05 -2.28
C ARG A 367 -5.74 15.78 -2.31
N VAL A 368 -5.30 15.41 -3.49
CA VAL A 368 -4.55 14.18 -3.75
C VAL A 368 -3.25 14.50 -4.46
N ALA A 369 -2.15 13.86 -4.10
CA ALA A 369 -0.87 14.05 -4.77
C ALA A 369 -0.10 12.74 -4.99
N ASP A 370 0.55 12.68 -6.13
CA ASP A 370 1.62 11.74 -6.45
C ASP A 370 2.82 12.52 -7.00
N SER A 371 4.04 12.17 -6.58
CA SER A 371 5.24 12.90 -6.99
C SER A 371 6.38 11.94 -7.27
N GLN A 372 6.82 11.93 -8.52
CA GLN A 372 7.83 11.00 -8.99
C GLN A 372 9.26 11.47 -8.74
N VAL A 373 10.14 10.53 -8.43
CA VAL A 373 11.60 10.71 -8.43
C VAL A 373 12.16 10.21 -9.75
N ALA A 374 12.35 11.12 -10.70
CA ALA A 374 12.85 10.82 -12.04
C ALA A 374 14.23 11.48 -12.28
N SER A 375 14.38 12.18 -13.39
CA SER A 375 15.60 12.96 -13.74
C SER A 375 15.81 14.18 -12.82
N ARG A 376 14.74 14.69 -12.23
CA ARG A 376 14.75 15.60 -11.07
C ARG A 376 14.13 14.93 -9.86
N TRP A 377 14.53 15.41 -8.69
CA TRP A 377 14.13 14.83 -7.44
C TRP A 377 12.83 15.46 -6.96
N GLY A 378 11.73 14.74 -7.17
CA GLY A 378 10.45 15.02 -6.54
C GLY A 378 10.50 14.68 -5.06
N ASN A 379 9.82 15.46 -4.25
CA ASN A 379 9.69 15.16 -2.82
C ASN A 379 8.24 15.23 -2.41
N ILE A 380 7.64 14.07 -2.19
CA ILE A 380 6.23 13.95 -1.78
C ILE A 380 5.94 14.72 -0.48
N LEU A 381 6.94 14.94 0.38
CA LEU A 381 6.80 15.73 1.61
C LEU A 381 6.54 17.24 1.35
N GLU A 382 6.67 17.71 0.12
CA GLU A 382 6.28 19.08 -0.22
C GLU A 382 4.75 19.27 -0.32
N PHE A 383 3.98 18.15 -0.45
CA PHE A 383 2.52 18.14 -0.48
C PHE A 383 1.94 17.96 0.93
N GLN A 384 2.18 18.97 1.79
CA GLN A 384 1.78 18.94 3.19
C GLN A 384 0.25 18.99 3.38
N GLY A 385 -0.26 18.14 4.28
CA GLY A 385 -1.66 18.16 4.70
C GLY A 385 -2.65 17.74 3.61
N PHE A 386 -2.21 16.99 2.60
CA PHE A 386 -3.10 16.44 1.58
C PHE A 386 -3.97 15.33 2.15
N ASP A 387 -5.13 15.10 1.53
CA ASP A 387 -6.04 14.04 1.95
C ASP A 387 -5.50 12.65 1.59
N LEU A 388 -4.84 12.52 0.43
CA LEU A 388 -4.18 11.29 -0.01
C LEU A 388 -2.84 11.61 -0.67
N ILE A 389 -1.81 10.82 -0.34
CA ILE A 389 -0.56 10.74 -1.10
C ILE A 389 -0.24 9.28 -1.44
N THR A 390 0.36 9.03 -2.64
CA THR A 390 0.59 7.67 -3.14
C THR A 390 2.02 7.40 -3.61
N PRO A 391 3.04 7.68 -2.80
CA PRO A 391 4.42 7.42 -3.20
C PRO A 391 4.72 5.92 -3.36
N ASN A 392 5.71 5.59 -4.18
CA ASN A 392 6.35 4.28 -4.14
C ASN A 392 7.48 4.23 -3.09
N GLU A 393 8.02 3.05 -2.83
CA GLU A 393 9.09 2.86 -1.85
C GLU A 393 10.31 3.74 -2.14
N ARG A 394 10.74 3.84 -3.40
CA ARG A 394 11.90 4.67 -3.80
C ARG A 394 11.65 6.15 -3.54
N GLU A 395 10.46 6.63 -3.83
CA GLU A 395 10.04 8.00 -3.58
C GLU A 395 9.97 8.32 -2.08
N ALA A 396 9.45 7.38 -1.29
CA ALA A 396 9.40 7.48 0.16
C ALA A 396 10.80 7.51 0.79
N ARG A 397 11.67 6.58 0.41
CA ARG A 397 13.07 6.54 0.87
C ARG A 397 13.83 7.80 0.51
N PHE A 398 13.63 8.27 -0.71
CA PHE A 398 14.23 9.52 -1.17
C PHE A 398 13.74 10.73 -0.34
N ALA A 399 12.43 10.85 -0.13
CA ALA A 399 11.84 11.95 0.62
C ALA A 399 12.33 12.04 2.06
N LEU A 400 12.60 10.90 2.68
CA LEU A 400 13.10 10.79 4.05
C LEU A 400 14.64 10.77 4.14
N ALA A 401 15.35 10.61 3.03
CA ALA A 401 16.78 10.31 2.98
C ALA A 401 17.14 9.04 3.80
N ASP A 402 16.27 8.02 3.74
CA ASP A 402 16.36 6.79 4.52
C ASP A 402 16.48 5.57 3.60
N GLN A 403 17.63 4.90 3.63
CA GLN A 403 17.89 3.70 2.82
C GLN A 403 17.87 2.41 3.65
N ASP A 404 17.90 2.51 4.97
CA ASP A 404 18.20 1.40 5.86
C ASP A 404 16.99 0.89 6.65
N SER A 405 16.00 1.76 6.91
CA SER A 405 14.83 1.40 7.70
C SER A 405 13.95 0.37 6.99
N VAL A 406 13.37 -0.52 7.78
CA VAL A 406 12.30 -1.42 7.30
C VAL A 406 11.04 -0.61 6.95
N ILE A 407 10.22 -1.15 6.06
CA ILE A 407 9.10 -0.45 5.40
C ILE A 407 8.13 0.23 6.36
N ARG A 408 7.71 -0.43 7.45
CA ARG A 408 6.67 0.12 8.34
C ARG A 408 7.12 1.34 9.13
N PRO A 409 8.24 1.32 9.86
CA PRO A 409 8.74 2.52 10.52
C PRO A 409 8.99 3.68 9.55
N MET A 410 9.53 3.39 8.37
CA MET A 410 9.74 4.37 7.30
C MET A 410 8.41 4.99 6.84
N ALA A 411 7.40 4.16 6.57
CA ALA A 411 6.08 4.62 6.13
C ALA A 411 5.37 5.44 7.22
N LEU A 412 5.50 5.05 8.50
CA LEU A 412 4.95 5.82 9.63
C LEU A 412 5.61 7.20 9.75
N GLU A 413 6.94 7.25 9.59
CA GLU A 413 7.68 8.53 9.61
C GLU A 413 7.26 9.42 8.46
N LEU A 414 7.13 8.85 7.24
CA LEU A 414 6.63 9.57 6.07
C LEU A 414 5.22 10.12 6.32
N TYR A 415 4.32 9.29 6.83
CA TYR A 415 2.94 9.66 7.14
C TYR A 415 2.86 10.83 8.13
N LYS A 416 3.62 10.75 9.23
CA LYS A 416 3.69 11.80 10.24
C LYS A 416 4.26 13.10 9.66
N ARG A 417 5.34 13.02 8.89
CA ARG A 417 5.99 14.21 8.32
C ARG A 417 5.18 14.87 7.21
N ALA A 418 4.47 14.10 6.39
CA ALA A 418 3.58 14.63 5.37
C ALA A 418 2.31 15.26 5.95
N GLY A 419 1.89 14.85 7.17
CA GLY A 419 0.65 15.32 7.78
C GLY A 419 -0.60 15.02 6.94
N CYS A 420 -0.53 13.99 6.09
CA CYS A 420 -1.63 13.60 5.21
C CYS A 420 -2.68 12.78 5.98
N LYS A 421 -3.93 12.73 5.48
CA LYS A 421 -4.98 11.91 6.09
C LYS A 421 -4.85 10.44 5.72
N LEU A 422 -4.37 10.17 4.50
CA LEU A 422 -4.19 8.84 3.96
C LEU A 422 -2.86 8.76 3.20
N LEU A 423 -2.05 7.75 3.52
CA LEU A 423 -0.86 7.37 2.78
C LEU A 423 -1.07 5.97 2.20
N ILE A 424 -0.98 5.81 0.88
CA ILE A 424 -0.89 4.51 0.23
C ILE A 424 0.53 4.37 -0.34
N LEU A 425 1.38 3.63 0.36
CA LEU A 425 2.74 3.35 -0.08
C LEU A 425 2.75 2.16 -1.04
N LYS A 426 3.16 2.41 -2.29
CA LYS A 426 3.27 1.39 -3.36
C LYS A 426 4.57 0.59 -3.19
N LEU A 427 4.49 -0.74 -3.13
CA LEU A 427 5.60 -1.65 -2.87
C LEU A 427 5.88 -2.62 -4.04
N GLY A 428 5.41 -2.30 -5.26
CA GLY A 428 5.53 -3.14 -6.45
C GLY A 428 4.84 -4.50 -6.26
N GLU A 429 5.53 -5.59 -6.54
CA GLU A 429 5.00 -6.96 -6.38
C GLU A 429 4.55 -7.32 -4.96
N ARG A 430 5.00 -6.58 -3.94
CA ARG A 430 4.58 -6.73 -2.55
C ARG A 430 3.26 -6.03 -2.24
N GLY A 431 2.62 -5.39 -3.23
CA GLY A 431 1.35 -4.70 -3.08
C GLY A 431 1.46 -3.32 -2.43
N THR A 432 0.68 -3.03 -1.40
CA THR A 432 0.61 -1.70 -0.76
C THR A 432 0.60 -1.77 0.75
N LEU A 433 1.14 -0.74 1.39
CA LEU A 433 1.00 -0.46 2.82
C LEU A 433 0.25 0.87 2.98
N THR A 434 -0.86 0.86 3.69
CA THR A 434 -1.71 2.04 3.89
C THR A 434 -1.73 2.49 5.33
N TYR A 435 -1.42 3.78 5.59
CA TYR A 435 -1.68 4.46 6.86
C TYR A 435 -2.87 5.40 6.74
N ARG A 436 -3.80 5.39 7.70
CA ARG A 436 -5.10 6.07 7.62
C ARG A 436 -5.46 7.03 8.76
N TRP A 437 -4.71 7.08 9.85
CA TRP A 437 -4.79 8.09 10.93
C TRP A 437 -3.56 8.00 11.82
N ALA A 438 -3.19 9.14 12.39
CA ALA A 438 -2.06 9.24 13.29
C ALA A 438 -2.49 8.90 14.73
N SER A 439 -2.70 7.63 15.03
CA SER A 439 -2.89 7.14 16.40
C SER A 439 -1.93 5.99 16.66
N ASP A 440 -1.69 5.72 17.94
CA ASP A 440 -0.98 4.52 18.38
C ASP A 440 -1.87 3.25 18.26
N ASP A 441 -3.03 3.39 17.61
CA ASP A 441 -3.95 2.29 17.34
C ASP A 441 -3.28 1.26 16.42
N VAL A 442 -3.33 0.00 16.80
CA VAL A 442 -2.82 -1.14 16.04
C VAL A 442 -3.45 -1.28 14.65
N ARG A 443 -4.60 -0.65 14.42
CA ARG A 443 -5.32 -0.60 13.15
C ARG A 443 -5.05 0.67 12.36
N ALA A 444 -4.10 1.51 12.77
CA ALA A 444 -3.72 2.71 12.04
C ALA A 444 -3.19 2.42 10.64
N PHE A 445 -2.73 1.20 10.38
CA PHE A 445 -2.28 0.75 9.07
C PHE A 445 -2.80 -0.64 8.71
N PHE A 446 -2.77 -0.95 7.41
CA PHE A 446 -3.02 -2.29 6.87
C PHE A 446 -2.21 -2.50 5.58
N THR A 447 -2.08 -3.75 5.15
CA THR A 447 -1.38 -4.14 3.94
C THR A 447 -2.32 -4.87 2.99
N LEU A 448 -2.12 -4.68 1.69
CA LEU A 448 -2.76 -5.45 0.63
C LEU A 448 -1.67 -6.05 -0.25
N ASP A 449 -1.73 -7.35 -0.49
CA ASP A 449 -0.83 -8.01 -1.45
C ASP A 449 -1.18 -7.56 -2.88
N SER A 450 -0.24 -7.69 -3.82
CA SER A 450 -0.50 -7.37 -5.23
C SER A 450 -1.61 -8.26 -5.80
N PHE A 451 -2.52 -7.64 -6.57
CA PHE A 451 -3.59 -8.34 -7.28
C PHE A 451 -3.25 -8.69 -8.74
N ALA A 452 -2.04 -8.36 -9.20
CA ALA A 452 -1.57 -8.81 -10.51
C ALA A 452 -1.38 -10.33 -10.50
N GLU A 453 -1.85 -10.99 -11.56
CA GLU A 453 -1.66 -12.43 -11.79
C GLU A 453 -0.41 -12.66 -12.64
N ASP A 454 -0.34 -12.02 -13.80
CA ASP A 454 0.81 -12.05 -14.71
C ASP A 454 1.23 -10.62 -15.05
N VAL A 455 2.44 -10.23 -14.68
CA VAL A 455 2.95 -8.89 -14.96
C VAL A 455 3.53 -8.82 -16.36
N VAL A 456 2.87 -8.06 -17.24
CA VAL A 456 3.31 -7.74 -18.61
C VAL A 456 4.09 -6.42 -18.60
N ASP A 457 3.47 -5.33 -18.11
CA ASP A 457 4.11 -4.02 -18.01
C ASP A 457 3.61 -3.27 -16.76
N PRO A 458 4.49 -2.89 -15.83
CA PRO A 458 4.09 -2.14 -14.63
C PRO A 458 3.91 -0.63 -14.87
N VAL A 459 4.15 -0.14 -16.09
CA VAL A 459 4.02 1.29 -16.43
C VAL A 459 2.55 1.73 -16.32
N GLY A 460 2.30 2.85 -15.64
CA GLY A 460 0.95 3.40 -15.45
C GLY A 460 0.13 2.76 -14.32
N ALA A 461 0.56 1.64 -13.74
CA ALA A 461 -0.18 1.01 -12.63
C ALA A 461 -0.32 1.92 -11.40
N GLY A 462 0.69 2.74 -11.11
CA GLY A 462 0.65 3.75 -10.06
C GLY A 462 -0.39 4.85 -10.33
N ASP A 463 -0.51 5.28 -11.58
CA ASP A 463 -1.48 6.28 -12.02
C ASP A 463 -2.92 5.71 -11.97
N ALA A 464 -3.07 4.44 -12.32
CA ALA A 464 -4.33 3.70 -12.21
C ALA A 464 -4.78 3.59 -10.73
N LEU A 465 -3.88 3.22 -9.82
CA LEU A 465 -4.14 3.20 -8.38
C LEU A 465 -4.57 4.57 -7.87
N LEU A 466 -3.80 5.62 -8.20
CA LEU A 466 -4.09 7.00 -7.82
C LEU A 466 -5.50 7.43 -8.24
N ALA A 467 -5.87 7.15 -9.50
CA ALA A 467 -7.16 7.53 -10.07
C ALA A 467 -8.33 6.88 -9.32
N TYR A 468 -8.30 5.56 -9.13
CA TYR A 468 -9.40 4.83 -8.51
C TYR A 468 -9.47 5.01 -6.99
N ALA A 469 -8.33 5.16 -6.31
CA ALA A 469 -8.31 5.57 -4.91
C ALA A 469 -8.91 6.96 -4.73
N THR A 470 -8.59 7.91 -5.61
CA THR A 470 -9.18 9.26 -5.61
C THR A 470 -10.70 9.20 -5.77
N LEU A 471 -11.21 8.48 -6.79
CA LEU A 471 -12.65 8.37 -7.01
C LEU A 471 -13.38 7.73 -5.84
N SER A 472 -12.78 6.73 -5.20
CA SER A 472 -13.34 6.09 -4.01
C SER A 472 -13.52 7.08 -2.88
N LEU A 473 -12.53 7.95 -2.63
CA LEU A 473 -12.59 8.98 -1.60
C LEU A 473 -13.58 10.08 -1.95
N VAL A 474 -13.61 10.54 -3.21
CA VAL A 474 -14.59 11.52 -3.72
C VAL A 474 -16.01 10.99 -3.59
N ALA A 475 -16.23 9.69 -3.85
CA ALA A 475 -17.51 8.99 -3.64
C ALA A 475 -17.89 8.82 -2.16
N GLY A 476 -17.10 9.36 -1.22
CA GLY A 476 -17.33 9.26 0.22
C GLY A 476 -17.06 7.87 0.80
N ARG A 477 -16.23 7.06 0.11
CA ARG A 477 -15.83 5.74 0.61
C ARG A 477 -14.62 5.84 1.53
N GLY A 478 -14.50 4.87 2.44
CA GLY A 478 -13.41 4.84 3.41
C GLY A 478 -12.04 4.46 2.80
N PRO A 479 -10.96 4.66 3.57
CA PRO A 479 -9.59 4.35 3.16
C PRO A 479 -9.37 2.92 2.67
N VAL A 480 -10.05 1.93 3.28
CA VAL A 480 -9.91 0.52 2.92
C VAL A 480 -10.49 0.25 1.53
N VAL A 481 -11.68 0.76 1.23
CA VAL A 481 -12.28 0.66 -0.12
C VAL A 481 -11.40 1.33 -1.16
N ALA A 482 -10.88 2.54 -0.86
CA ALA A 482 -9.97 3.27 -1.76
C ALA A 482 -8.70 2.46 -2.06
N SER A 483 -8.10 1.85 -1.04
CA SER A 483 -6.89 1.04 -1.20
C SER A 483 -7.15 -0.27 -1.94
N ILE A 484 -8.26 -0.97 -1.66
CA ILE A 484 -8.61 -2.21 -2.35
C ILE A 484 -8.85 -1.94 -3.82
N LEU A 485 -9.74 -1.00 -4.17
CA LEU A 485 -10.06 -0.69 -5.57
C LEU A 485 -8.82 -0.18 -6.32
N GLY A 486 -8.03 0.71 -5.71
CA GLY A 486 -6.77 1.18 -6.28
C GLY A 486 -5.77 0.04 -6.54
N SER A 487 -5.62 -0.90 -5.59
CA SER A 487 -4.68 -2.02 -5.74
C SER A 487 -5.17 -3.06 -6.78
N VAL A 488 -6.48 -3.32 -6.84
CA VAL A 488 -7.07 -4.21 -7.86
C VAL A 488 -6.83 -3.64 -9.26
N VAL A 489 -7.11 -2.35 -9.44
CA VAL A 489 -6.91 -1.66 -10.72
C VAL A 489 -5.44 -1.66 -11.13
N ALA A 490 -4.52 -1.39 -10.20
CA ALA A 490 -3.09 -1.46 -10.47
C ALA A 490 -2.66 -2.86 -10.91
N GLY A 491 -3.22 -3.91 -10.30
CA GLY A 491 -2.99 -5.30 -10.71
C GLY A 491 -3.43 -5.55 -12.15
N ILE A 492 -4.66 -5.18 -12.51
CA ILE A 492 -5.19 -5.33 -13.86
C ILE A 492 -4.35 -4.52 -14.87
N ALA A 493 -3.98 -3.28 -14.54
CA ALA A 493 -3.15 -2.44 -15.42
C ALA A 493 -1.80 -3.10 -15.73
N CYS A 494 -1.16 -3.74 -14.73
CA CYS A 494 0.11 -4.46 -14.94
C CYS A 494 0.01 -5.66 -15.90
N GLU A 495 -1.17 -6.22 -16.13
CA GLU A 495 -1.40 -7.38 -16.99
C GLU A 495 -1.51 -7.02 -18.48
N HIS A 496 -1.46 -5.73 -18.80
CA HIS A 496 -1.54 -5.18 -20.15
C HIS A 496 -0.29 -4.40 -20.53
N ASP A 497 -0.02 -4.31 -21.83
CA ASP A 497 1.10 -3.51 -22.37
C ASP A 497 0.74 -2.02 -22.40
N GLY A 498 1.65 -1.18 -21.93
CA GLY A 498 1.52 0.27 -21.93
C GLY A 498 0.49 0.81 -20.91
N ASN A 499 0.02 2.04 -21.16
CA ASN A 499 -0.94 2.72 -20.27
C ASN A 499 -2.39 2.25 -20.55
N TRP A 500 -2.71 1.01 -20.23
CA TRP A 500 -4.05 0.45 -20.38
C TRP A 500 -5.03 1.13 -19.42
N GLN A 501 -6.15 1.67 -19.96
CA GLN A 501 -7.18 2.31 -19.14
C GLN A 501 -8.18 1.24 -18.66
N VAL A 502 -8.01 0.81 -17.44
CA VAL A 502 -8.90 -0.18 -16.78
C VAL A 502 -10.29 0.40 -16.60
N THR A 503 -11.31 -0.38 -16.92
CA THR A 503 -12.72 -0.01 -16.82
C THR A 503 -13.39 -0.58 -15.56
N PRO A 504 -14.51 0.01 -15.08
CA PRO A 504 -15.28 -0.57 -13.97
C PRO A 504 -15.77 -2.01 -14.23
N GLY A 505 -16.00 -2.38 -15.49
CA GLY A 505 -16.40 -3.73 -15.86
C GLY A 505 -15.31 -4.75 -15.56
N GLU A 506 -14.06 -4.49 -16.00
CA GLU A 506 -12.90 -5.36 -15.72
C GLU A 506 -12.65 -5.51 -14.22
N ILE A 507 -12.87 -4.43 -13.45
CA ILE A 507 -12.73 -4.49 -12.00
C ILE A 507 -13.85 -5.34 -11.39
N GLY A 508 -15.08 -5.20 -11.88
CA GLY A 508 -16.22 -6.01 -11.45
C GLY A 508 -15.93 -7.50 -11.63
N GLU A 509 -15.45 -7.90 -12.81
CA GLU A 509 -15.05 -9.28 -13.10
C GLU A 509 -13.95 -9.78 -12.15
N ARG A 510 -12.95 -8.94 -11.85
CA ARG A 510 -11.89 -9.28 -10.90
C ARG A 510 -12.43 -9.41 -9.45
N ILE A 511 -13.35 -8.54 -9.03
CA ILE A 511 -14.02 -8.62 -7.73
C ILE A 511 -14.82 -9.93 -7.63
N ASP A 512 -15.54 -10.32 -8.69
CA ASP A 512 -16.29 -11.58 -8.73
C ASP A 512 -15.37 -12.80 -8.61
N ALA A 513 -14.22 -12.77 -9.27
CA ALA A 513 -13.22 -13.82 -9.16
C ALA A 513 -12.63 -13.91 -7.73
N LEU A 514 -12.30 -12.76 -7.12
CA LEU A 514 -11.80 -12.71 -5.74
C LEU A 514 -12.84 -13.20 -4.73
N GLU A 515 -14.13 -12.85 -4.93
CA GLU A 515 -15.21 -13.30 -4.06
C GLU A 515 -15.38 -14.83 -4.11
N LYS A 516 -15.34 -15.44 -5.30
CA LYS A 516 -15.39 -16.90 -5.46
C LYS A 516 -14.24 -17.59 -4.74
N LEU A 517 -13.02 -17.05 -4.87
CA LEU A 517 -11.82 -17.62 -4.23
C LEU A 517 -11.86 -17.50 -2.69
N THR A 518 -12.46 -16.44 -2.15
CA THR A 518 -12.55 -16.23 -0.69
C THR A 518 -13.71 -16.96 -0.03
N ARG A 519 -14.78 -17.26 -0.78
CA ARG A 519 -15.93 -18.04 -0.28
C ARG A 519 -15.76 -19.55 -0.38
N PHE A 520 -14.64 -20.05 -0.91
CA PHE A 520 -14.40 -21.48 -1.15
C PHE A 520 -15.47 -22.13 -2.05
N GLU A 521 -16.04 -21.38 -3.01
CA GLU A 521 -17.02 -21.87 -3.97
C GLU A 521 -16.37 -22.47 -5.23
#